data_fb18fdc7cd5ef09ff9a2ab6c3a0b3fa8
#
_entry.id   fb18fdc7cd5ef09ff9a2ab6c3a0b3fa8
#
_cell.length_a   1.000
_cell.length_b   1.000
_cell.length_c   1.000
_cell.angle_alpha   90.00
_cell.angle_beta   90.00
_cell.angle_gamma   90.00
#
_symmetry.space_group_name_H-M   'P 1'
#
loop_
_entity.id
_entity.type
_entity.pdbx_description
1 polymer ?
#
loop_
_entity_poly.entity_id
_entity_poly.type
_entity_poly.pdbx_seq_one_letter_code
_entity_poly.pdbx_strand_id
1 'polypeptide(L)'
;MAALFNALDNFTPSQIGENGHSEFTWSNSTRESILQLSFQLTRTKDAAQIDKLSYVADQILTQLTTDYKTNKIEREEYLGHMSIMFRLVGQTRDIIEGKGEYTLAYMLLAVWYKHNRTLAKFAFQCFVLGEGHPYGSWKDVKYMIKYMEEHKTGEELIEYAIYLLNMQLKIDIIAETPSLAAKWVPREKSAFSRLFVRLASDYYADYLTSAKTDHSFTKALSKSKMDYRKLISELNRKLDTVQIKQCGQAWSKIDPEKQTSITMHKQKTAFLNKTKSGKQRTELDDRVLCASHFEQFASKAASGEVEIKGKRIGLNDFTKDALELIRYGQQKSSEADILNAQWINNALQTGNLGKMVAMIDVSGSMSGDPLNAAVALGLRIAEKSLLGKRVLTFSASPKWVNLDGCDDFISMVSTVQHADWGMNTNFMAALNLILDAIVQQKLQPEDVEDMVLTILSDMQIDQADREYGSMMELIENKYAETGMRLYKKPFKAPHILFWNLRSTSGFPSLSSQKNASMMSGFSPALLNLFCEEGINALQSCTPWSLFIKSINSDRYHILEQRLFEELA
;
A
#
# COMPACT_ATOMS: atom_id res chain seq x y z
N MET A 1 -8.02 34.04 28.03
CA MET A 1 -6.73 33.40 28.36
C MET A 1 -6.74 31.91 28.00
N ALA A 2 -7.75 31.13 28.34
CA ALA A 2 -7.80 29.70 28.00
C ALA A 2 -7.69 29.40 26.48
N ALA A 3 -8.33 30.18 25.61
CA ALA A 3 -8.27 29.98 24.17
C ALA A 3 -6.85 30.21 23.59
N LEU A 4 -6.09 31.18 24.09
CA LEU A 4 -4.71 31.44 23.66
C LEU A 4 -3.78 30.31 24.12
N PHE A 5 -3.90 29.83 25.34
CA PHE A 5 -3.09 28.70 25.81
C PHE A 5 -3.39 27.43 25.03
N ASN A 6 -4.69 27.16 24.79
CA ASN A 6 -5.08 26.02 23.96
C ASN A 6 -4.55 26.12 22.52
N ALA A 7 -4.51 27.32 21.93
CA ALA A 7 -3.93 27.55 20.62
C ALA A 7 -2.39 27.35 20.61
N LEU A 8 -1.71 27.77 21.66
CA LEU A 8 -0.26 27.58 21.81
C LEU A 8 0.11 26.11 22.08
N ASP A 9 -0.68 25.42 22.90
CA ASP A 9 -0.48 23.99 23.20
C ASP A 9 -0.66 23.11 21.95
N ASN A 10 -1.53 23.53 21.03
CA ASN A 10 -1.83 22.81 19.77
C ASN A 10 -1.10 23.41 18.57
N PHE A 11 -0.21 24.38 18.77
CA PHE A 11 0.55 24.98 17.67
C PHE A 11 1.54 23.97 17.09
N THR A 12 1.47 23.77 15.78
CA THR A 12 2.43 22.93 15.05
C THR A 12 3.45 23.85 14.34
N PRO A 13 4.70 23.89 14.79
CA PRO A 13 5.69 24.73 14.18
C PRO A 13 6.05 24.25 12.77
N SER A 14 6.58 25.16 11.94
CA SER A 14 7.18 24.83 10.66
C SER A 14 8.67 24.55 10.81
N GLN A 15 9.21 23.78 9.87
CA GLN A 15 10.64 23.49 9.70
C GLN A 15 11.04 23.68 8.24
N ILE A 16 12.33 23.62 7.99
CA ILE A 16 12.86 23.55 6.62
C ILE A 16 13.01 22.08 6.24
N GLY A 17 12.36 21.67 5.14
CA GLY A 17 12.44 20.32 4.59
C GLY A 17 13.77 19.98 3.93
N GLU A 18 13.95 18.76 3.47
CA GLU A 18 15.21 18.24 2.90
C GLU A 18 15.71 19.11 1.72
N ASN A 19 14.80 19.67 0.92
CA ASN A 19 15.11 20.49 -0.25
C ASN A 19 14.88 22.00 -0.02
N GLY A 20 14.75 22.43 1.23
CA GLY A 20 14.73 23.84 1.61
C GLY A 20 13.36 24.51 1.66
N HIS A 21 12.26 23.86 1.30
CA HIS A 21 10.91 24.40 1.46
C HIS A 21 10.43 24.39 2.91
N SER A 22 9.43 25.23 3.21
CA SER A 22 8.78 25.24 4.52
C SER A 22 7.73 24.12 4.61
N GLU A 23 7.81 23.29 5.65
CA GLU A 23 6.88 22.22 5.95
C GLU A 23 6.52 22.20 7.45
N PHE A 24 5.38 21.60 7.84
CA PHE A 24 5.05 21.44 9.25
C PHE A 24 5.85 20.30 9.90
N THR A 25 6.21 20.48 11.18
CA THR A 25 6.85 19.42 11.99
C THR A 25 5.82 18.46 12.57
N TRP A 26 6.30 17.43 13.29
CA TRP A 26 5.46 16.63 14.16
C TRP A 26 4.79 17.50 15.23
N SER A 27 3.49 17.30 15.40
CA SER A 27 2.66 18.05 16.36
C SER A 27 2.62 17.38 17.72
N ASN A 28 2.37 18.17 18.76
CA ASN A 28 2.03 17.68 20.09
C ASN A 28 0.52 17.41 20.25
N SER A 29 -0.32 17.90 19.34
CA SER A 29 -1.75 17.61 19.32
C SER A 29 -2.01 16.16 18.93
N THR A 30 -2.74 15.43 19.74
CA THR A 30 -3.08 14.01 19.50
C THR A 30 -3.72 13.79 18.14
N ARG A 31 -4.73 14.60 17.81
CA ARG A 31 -5.42 14.54 16.51
C ARG A 31 -4.48 14.73 15.33
N GLU A 32 -3.63 15.75 15.41
CA GLU A 32 -2.63 16.05 14.35
C GLU A 32 -1.60 14.92 14.24
N SER A 33 -1.05 14.45 15.37
CA SER A 33 -0.06 13.37 15.40
C SER A 33 -0.58 12.05 14.83
N ILE A 34 -1.86 11.72 15.06
CA ILE A 34 -2.50 10.53 14.46
C ILE A 34 -2.57 10.65 12.93
N LEU A 35 -3.01 11.80 12.43
CA LEU A 35 -3.04 12.06 10.98
C LEU A 35 -1.64 12.01 10.37
N GLN A 36 -0.69 12.68 11.03
CA GLN A 36 0.72 12.73 10.63
C GLN A 36 1.33 11.33 10.60
N LEU A 37 1.06 10.50 11.61
CA LEU A 37 1.48 9.09 11.61
C LEU A 37 0.89 8.35 10.40
N SER A 38 -0.42 8.47 10.18
CA SER A 38 -1.06 7.82 9.02
C SER A 38 -0.44 8.26 7.70
N PHE A 39 -0.11 9.55 7.54
CA PHE A 39 0.49 10.10 6.33
C PHE A 39 1.92 9.59 6.08
N GLN A 40 2.66 9.26 7.13
CA GLN A 40 4.02 8.70 7.03
C GLN A 40 4.04 7.16 6.95
N LEU A 41 2.91 6.47 7.18
CA LEU A 41 2.80 5.01 7.01
C LEU A 41 2.73 4.65 5.53
N THR A 42 3.84 4.82 4.82
CA THR A 42 4.04 4.38 3.44
C THR A 42 5.25 3.48 3.33
N ARG A 43 5.32 2.67 2.26
CA ARG A 43 6.33 1.62 2.11
C ARG A 43 7.75 2.14 2.29
N THR A 44 8.47 1.55 3.24
CA THR A 44 9.88 1.83 3.47
C THR A 44 10.64 0.54 3.83
N LYS A 45 11.94 0.54 3.52
CA LYS A 45 12.90 -0.50 3.96
C LYS A 45 13.91 0.07 4.95
N ASP A 46 13.83 1.36 5.24
CA ASP A 46 14.70 2.03 6.18
C ASP A 46 14.28 1.69 7.62
N ALA A 47 15.14 0.97 8.32
CA ALA A 47 14.91 0.55 9.69
C ALA A 47 14.80 1.75 10.64
N ALA A 48 15.60 2.79 10.46
CA ALA A 48 15.56 3.98 11.30
C ALA A 48 14.22 4.71 11.17
N GLN A 49 13.66 4.75 9.95
CA GLN A 49 12.34 5.33 9.72
C GLN A 49 11.23 4.48 10.35
N ILE A 50 11.31 3.15 10.28
CA ILE A 50 10.35 2.25 10.93
C ILE A 50 10.41 2.44 12.45
N ASP A 51 11.61 2.53 13.04
CA ASP A 51 11.79 2.75 14.48
C ASP A 51 11.22 4.11 14.92
N LYS A 52 11.42 5.15 14.11
CA LYS A 52 10.83 6.49 14.36
C LYS A 52 9.29 6.43 14.37
N LEU A 53 8.69 5.77 13.39
CA LEU A 53 7.23 5.62 13.32
C LEU A 53 6.70 4.76 14.47
N SER A 54 7.42 3.71 14.88
CA SER A 54 7.12 2.90 16.04
C SER A 54 7.11 3.74 17.32
N TYR A 55 8.14 4.57 17.49
CA TYR A 55 8.23 5.49 18.63
C TYR A 55 7.05 6.47 18.67
N VAL A 56 6.72 7.11 17.53
CA VAL A 56 5.58 8.04 17.46
C VAL A 56 4.26 7.34 17.79
N ALA A 57 4.01 6.15 17.26
CA ALA A 57 2.81 5.39 17.56
C ALA A 57 2.72 5.02 19.07
N ASP A 58 3.82 4.63 19.68
CA ASP A 58 3.93 4.34 21.13
C ASP A 58 3.67 5.58 21.97
N GLN A 59 4.22 6.73 21.57
CA GLN A 59 4.00 8.01 22.26
C GLN A 59 2.51 8.45 22.21
N ILE A 60 1.85 8.31 21.05
CA ILE A 60 0.42 8.64 20.92
C ILE A 60 -0.42 7.78 21.87
N LEU A 61 -0.23 6.45 21.91
CA LEU A 61 -0.98 5.57 22.80
C LEU A 61 -0.67 5.82 24.29
N THR A 62 0.59 6.13 24.61
CA THR A 62 1.02 6.47 25.97
C THR A 62 0.39 7.78 26.42
N GLN A 63 0.40 8.81 25.58
CA GLN A 63 -0.19 10.11 25.87
C GLN A 63 -1.70 10.01 26.08
N LEU A 64 -2.42 9.32 25.18
CA LEU A 64 -3.87 9.08 25.32
C LEU A 64 -4.21 8.41 26.66
N THR A 65 -3.45 7.35 27.01
CA THR A 65 -3.67 6.63 28.26
C THR A 65 -3.37 7.51 29.49
N THR A 66 -2.34 8.35 29.40
CA THR A 66 -1.95 9.27 30.48
C THR A 66 -2.98 10.38 30.65
N ASP A 67 -3.41 11.00 29.56
CA ASP A 67 -4.38 12.09 29.59
C ASP A 67 -5.74 11.63 30.10
N TYR A 68 -6.17 10.43 29.75
CA TYR A 68 -7.37 9.81 30.32
C TYR A 68 -7.22 9.55 31.84
N LYS A 69 -6.11 8.93 32.27
CA LYS A 69 -5.85 8.65 33.70
C LYS A 69 -5.72 9.90 34.55
N THR A 70 -5.29 11.00 33.95
CA THR A 70 -5.15 12.31 34.64
C THR A 70 -6.37 13.21 34.46
N ASN A 71 -7.46 12.70 33.89
CA ASN A 71 -8.72 13.42 33.62
C ASN A 71 -8.52 14.69 32.76
N LYS A 72 -7.57 14.68 31.84
CA LYS A 72 -7.39 15.76 30.86
C LYS A 72 -8.31 15.59 29.64
N ILE A 73 -8.70 14.35 29.32
CA ILE A 73 -9.66 14.02 28.27
C ILE A 73 -10.75 13.11 28.85
N GLU A 74 -11.96 13.26 28.31
CA GLU A 74 -13.11 12.44 28.68
C GLU A 74 -12.99 11.03 28.08
N ARG A 75 -13.75 10.07 28.69
CA ARG A 75 -13.74 8.66 28.22
C ARG A 75 -14.12 8.51 26.75
N GLU A 76 -15.07 9.26 26.27
CA GLU A 76 -15.53 9.21 24.88
C GLU A 76 -14.41 9.62 23.91
N GLU A 77 -13.70 10.69 24.22
CA GLU A 77 -12.55 11.16 23.42
C GLU A 77 -11.41 10.14 23.45
N TYR A 78 -11.08 9.59 24.63
CA TYR A 78 -10.09 8.52 24.78
C TYR A 78 -10.43 7.31 23.91
N LEU A 79 -11.64 6.76 24.04
CA LEU A 79 -12.08 5.59 23.27
C LEU A 79 -12.13 5.88 21.77
N GLY A 80 -12.55 7.08 21.38
CA GLY A 80 -12.58 7.51 19.99
C GLY A 80 -11.19 7.49 19.34
N HIS A 81 -10.19 8.10 19.98
CA HIS A 81 -8.82 8.13 19.47
C HIS A 81 -8.15 6.74 19.52
N MET A 82 -8.38 5.95 20.58
CA MET A 82 -7.90 4.57 20.65
C MET A 82 -8.48 3.70 19.53
N SER A 83 -9.78 3.86 19.21
CA SER A 83 -10.44 3.18 18.10
C SER A 83 -9.80 3.56 16.75
N ILE A 84 -9.53 4.84 16.53
CA ILE A 84 -8.85 5.32 15.32
C ILE A 84 -7.47 4.64 15.18
N MET A 85 -6.66 4.67 16.23
CA MET A 85 -5.33 4.05 16.25
C MET A 85 -5.38 2.53 16.05
N PHE A 86 -6.41 1.86 16.56
CA PHE A 86 -6.54 0.42 16.39
C PHE A 86 -7.02 0.03 14.97
N ARG A 87 -7.98 0.76 14.43
CA ARG A 87 -8.42 0.59 13.03
C ARG A 87 -7.30 0.89 12.02
N LEU A 88 -6.39 1.82 12.35
CA LEU A 88 -5.21 2.12 11.53
C LEU A 88 -4.30 0.90 11.34
N VAL A 89 -4.24 -0.04 12.32
CA VAL A 89 -3.52 -1.33 12.16
C VAL A 89 -4.14 -2.15 11.03
N GLY A 90 -5.47 -2.27 11.03
CA GLY A 90 -6.22 -2.98 9.98
C GLY A 90 -6.03 -2.33 8.62
N GLN A 91 -6.28 -1.01 8.50
CA GLN A 91 -6.11 -0.26 7.26
C GLN A 91 -4.69 -0.36 6.69
N THR A 92 -3.67 -0.30 7.56
CA THR A 92 -2.28 -0.43 7.11
C THR A 92 -2.01 -1.79 6.48
N ARG A 93 -2.59 -2.88 7.04
CA ARG A 93 -2.37 -4.24 6.53
C ARG A 93 -3.30 -4.61 5.37
N ASP A 94 -4.52 -4.11 5.34
CA ASP A 94 -5.56 -4.57 4.42
C ASP A 94 -5.14 -4.42 2.95
N ILE A 95 -5.15 -5.56 2.22
CA ILE A 95 -4.82 -5.65 0.79
C ILE A 95 -6.02 -5.41 -0.12
N ILE A 96 -7.21 -5.20 0.43
CA ILE A 96 -8.45 -4.99 -0.31
C ILE A 96 -8.76 -3.49 -0.44
N GLU A 97 -8.93 -2.81 0.70
CA GLU A 97 -9.34 -1.40 0.79
C GLU A 97 -8.29 -0.51 1.44
N GLY A 98 -7.26 -1.10 2.07
CA GLY A 98 -6.22 -0.40 2.78
C GLY A 98 -4.94 -0.18 1.98
N LYS A 99 -3.86 0.05 2.73
CA LYS A 99 -2.52 0.35 2.17
C LYS A 99 -1.78 -0.91 1.67
N GLY A 100 -2.09 -2.09 2.21
CA GLY A 100 -1.44 -3.35 1.87
C GLY A 100 0.01 -3.50 2.38
N GLU A 101 0.40 -2.70 3.39
CA GLU A 101 1.76 -2.70 3.94
C GLU A 101 1.87 -3.69 5.10
N TYR A 102 2.78 -4.67 5.00
CA TYR A 102 2.91 -5.69 6.05
C TYR A 102 3.95 -5.34 7.11
N THR A 103 5.14 -4.83 6.77
CA THR A 103 6.17 -4.49 7.77
C THR A 103 5.68 -3.41 8.74
N LEU A 104 5.04 -2.36 8.22
CA LEU A 104 4.47 -1.28 9.03
C LEU A 104 3.30 -1.77 9.90
N ALA A 105 2.48 -2.68 9.38
CA ALA A 105 1.42 -3.30 10.17
C ALA A 105 1.98 -4.18 11.31
N TYR A 106 3.10 -4.90 11.07
CA TYR A 106 3.76 -5.66 12.15
C TYR A 106 4.39 -4.73 13.18
N MET A 107 4.93 -3.60 12.76
CA MET A 107 5.41 -2.55 13.68
C MET A 107 4.27 -2.05 14.57
N LEU A 108 3.12 -1.71 13.98
CA LEU A 108 1.95 -1.28 14.75
C LEU A 108 1.44 -2.39 15.70
N LEU A 109 1.44 -3.66 15.26
CA LEU A 109 1.11 -4.79 16.14
C LEU A 109 2.08 -4.91 17.33
N ALA A 110 3.38 -4.68 17.12
CA ALA A 110 4.36 -4.70 18.20
C ALA A 110 4.11 -3.58 19.22
N VAL A 111 3.75 -2.39 18.74
CA VAL A 111 3.34 -1.27 19.60
C VAL A 111 2.07 -1.64 20.38
N TRP A 112 1.04 -2.12 19.72
CA TRP A 112 -0.20 -2.54 20.39
C TRP A 112 0.03 -3.68 21.39
N TYR A 113 0.91 -4.64 21.08
CA TYR A 113 1.27 -5.72 22.00
C TYR A 113 1.85 -5.21 23.32
N LYS A 114 2.60 -4.11 23.28
CA LYS A 114 3.14 -3.44 24.47
C LYS A 114 2.03 -2.82 25.33
N HIS A 115 1.00 -2.23 24.70
CA HIS A 115 -0.10 -1.55 25.38
C HIS A 115 -1.27 -2.48 25.75
N ASN A 116 -1.65 -3.39 24.86
CA ASN A 116 -2.72 -4.36 25.09
C ASN A 116 -2.49 -5.64 24.26
N ARG A 117 -2.08 -6.72 24.92
CA ARG A 117 -1.75 -7.99 24.29
C ARG A 117 -2.97 -8.66 23.65
N THR A 118 -4.14 -8.55 24.26
CA THR A 118 -5.39 -9.14 23.77
C THR A 118 -5.78 -8.52 22.43
N LEU A 119 -5.77 -7.19 22.34
CA LEU A 119 -6.06 -6.45 21.13
C LEU A 119 -5.04 -6.76 20.02
N ALA A 120 -3.75 -6.84 20.34
CA ALA A 120 -2.73 -7.20 19.35
C ALA A 120 -2.94 -8.62 18.77
N LYS A 121 -3.28 -9.60 19.61
CA LYS A 121 -3.64 -10.97 19.16
C LYS A 121 -4.86 -10.94 18.25
N PHE A 122 -5.90 -10.18 18.60
CA PHE A 122 -7.12 -10.07 17.80
C PHE A 122 -6.85 -9.39 16.44
N ALA A 123 -6.11 -8.29 16.41
CA ALA A 123 -5.73 -7.63 15.17
C ALA A 123 -4.93 -8.57 14.24
N PHE A 124 -3.99 -9.34 14.80
CA PHE A 124 -3.25 -10.34 14.03
C PHE A 124 -4.16 -11.46 13.51
N GLN A 125 -5.13 -11.91 14.30
CA GLN A 125 -6.13 -12.89 13.83
C GLN A 125 -6.85 -12.36 12.58
N CYS A 126 -7.26 -11.10 12.56
CA CYS A 126 -7.89 -10.46 11.40
C CYS A 126 -6.96 -10.39 10.16
N PHE A 127 -5.65 -10.50 10.33
CA PHE A 127 -4.72 -10.57 9.18
C PHE A 127 -4.77 -11.92 8.45
N VAL A 128 -5.11 -13.00 9.14
CA VAL A 128 -5.05 -14.37 8.60
C VAL A 128 -6.42 -15.04 8.52
N LEU A 129 -7.36 -14.62 9.35
CA LEU A 129 -8.73 -15.11 9.42
C LEU A 129 -9.70 -13.92 9.38
N GLY A 130 -10.92 -14.13 8.85
CA GLY A 130 -11.96 -13.11 8.84
C GLY A 130 -13.17 -13.59 8.05
N GLU A 131 -14.32 -13.01 8.32
CA GLU A 131 -15.50 -13.17 7.46
C GLU A 131 -15.22 -12.49 6.11
N GLY A 132 -15.37 -13.24 5.03
CA GLY A 132 -14.98 -12.82 3.70
C GLY A 132 -13.46 -12.91 3.46
N HIS A 133 -12.80 -11.80 3.15
CA HIS A 133 -11.36 -11.77 2.89
C HIS A 133 -10.61 -11.18 4.09
N PRO A 134 -9.62 -11.88 4.69
CA PRO A 134 -8.80 -11.33 5.77
C PRO A 134 -8.00 -10.10 5.29
N TYR A 135 -7.49 -9.28 6.21
CA TYR A 135 -6.68 -8.11 5.84
C TYR A 135 -5.38 -8.49 5.12
N GLY A 136 -4.85 -9.65 5.43
CA GLY A 136 -3.63 -10.19 4.85
C GLY A 136 -3.78 -11.59 4.29
N SER A 137 -2.96 -12.51 4.77
CA SER A 137 -2.99 -13.93 4.38
C SER A 137 -2.17 -14.78 5.34
N TRP A 138 -2.25 -16.10 5.23
CA TRP A 138 -1.40 -17.05 5.99
C TRP A 138 0.11 -16.81 5.84
N LYS A 139 0.54 -16.05 4.83
CA LYS A 139 1.93 -15.59 4.68
C LYS A 139 2.37 -14.72 5.87
N ASP A 140 1.45 -13.98 6.47
CA ASP A 140 1.72 -13.05 7.57
C ASP A 140 2.23 -13.78 8.81
N VAL A 141 1.83 -15.02 9.08
CA VAL A 141 2.32 -15.80 10.21
C VAL A 141 3.85 -15.81 10.27
N LYS A 142 4.51 -16.22 9.20
CA LYS A 142 5.98 -16.36 9.21
C LYS A 142 6.72 -15.02 9.19
N TYR A 143 6.18 -13.99 8.55
CA TYR A 143 6.85 -12.68 8.45
C TYR A 143 6.63 -11.83 9.69
N MET A 144 5.45 -11.92 10.32
CA MET A 144 5.19 -11.30 11.61
C MET A 144 6.07 -11.93 12.70
N ILE A 145 6.16 -13.27 12.76
CA ILE A 145 7.03 -13.95 13.70
C ILE A 145 8.49 -13.51 13.51
N LYS A 146 8.97 -13.47 12.26
CA LYS A 146 10.31 -12.97 11.96
C LYS A 146 10.52 -11.55 12.48
N TYR A 147 9.55 -10.64 12.23
CA TYR A 147 9.60 -9.26 12.71
C TYR A 147 9.69 -9.20 14.25
N MET A 148 8.84 -9.95 14.96
CA MET A 148 8.82 -9.98 16.43
C MET A 148 10.12 -10.54 17.02
N GLU A 149 10.68 -11.60 16.41
CA GLU A 149 11.96 -12.20 16.83
C GLU A 149 13.14 -11.23 16.62
N GLU A 150 13.19 -10.51 15.48
CA GLU A 150 14.21 -9.50 15.19
C GLU A 150 14.17 -8.34 16.18
N HIS A 151 12.98 -7.93 16.63
CA HIS A 151 12.78 -6.84 17.60
C HIS A 151 12.69 -7.35 19.07
N LYS A 152 12.89 -8.65 19.32
CA LYS A 152 12.88 -9.29 20.66
C LYS A 152 11.63 -8.96 21.47
N THR A 153 10.47 -9.01 20.84
CA THR A 153 9.17 -8.71 21.44
C THR A 153 8.10 -9.72 21.00
N GLY A 154 6.91 -9.66 21.60
CA GLY A 154 5.73 -10.36 21.11
C GLY A 154 5.71 -11.87 21.31
N GLU A 155 6.38 -12.44 22.32
CA GLU A 155 6.45 -13.90 22.49
C GLU A 155 5.06 -14.57 22.54
N GLU A 156 4.12 -14.02 23.32
CA GLU A 156 2.76 -14.57 23.35
C GLU A 156 1.99 -14.41 22.03
N LEU A 157 2.32 -13.38 21.24
CA LEU A 157 1.75 -13.17 19.90
C LEU A 157 2.33 -14.18 18.90
N ILE A 158 3.61 -14.53 19.06
CA ILE A 158 4.28 -15.58 18.29
C ILE A 158 3.62 -16.93 18.55
N GLU A 159 3.44 -17.29 19.82
CA GLU A 159 2.77 -18.54 20.20
C GLU A 159 1.33 -18.59 19.69
N TYR A 160 0.62 -17.46 19.78
CA TYR A 160 -0.74 -17.36 19.25
C TYR A 160 -0.78 -17.56 17.73
N ALA A 161 0.19 -17.01 17.00
CA ALA A 161 0.27 -17.17 15.54
C ALA A 161 0.57 -18.64 15.15
N ILE A 162 1.43 -19.34 15.91
CA ILE A 162 1.71 -20.77 15.75
C ILE A 162 0.44 -21.58 15.99
N TYR A 163 -0.26 -21.28 17.08
CA TYR A 163 -1.54 -21.90 17.42
C TYR A 163 -2.57 -21.74 16.30
N LEU A 164 -2.79 -20.51 15.80
CA LEU A 164 -3.75 -20.23 14.72
C LEU A 164 -3.44 -21.04 13.46
N LEU A 165 -2.17 -21.08 13.05
CA LEU A 165 -1.77 -21.83 11.86
C LEU A 165 -2.00 -23.33 12.05
N ASN A 166 -1.60 -23.90 13.18
CA ASN A 166 -1.76 -25.32 13.46
C ASN A 166 -3.23 -25.73 13.66
N MET A 167 -4.06 -24.87 14.26
CA MET A 167 -5.51 -25.07 14.33
C MET A 167 -6.15 -25.10 12.93
N GLN A 168 -5.76 -24.19 12.05
CA GLN A 168 -6.25 -24.19 10.66
C GLN A 168 -5.84 -25.47 9.92
N LEU A 169 -4.61 -25.95 10.11
CA LEU A 169 -4.18 -27.21 9.48
C LEU A 169 -4.99 -28.41 9.97
N LYS A 170 -5.41 -28.45 11.25
CA LYS A 170 -6.32 -29.48 11.77
C LYS A 170 -7.69 -29.44 11.09
N ILE A 171 -8.21 -28.25 10.84
CA ILE A 171 -9.45 -28.04 10.08
C ILE A 171 -9.26 -28.48 8.63
N ASP A 172 -8.15 -28.10 7.99
CA ASP A 172 -7.86 -28.38 6.59
C ASP A 172 -7.74 -29.89 6.26
N ILE A 173 -7.37 -30.73 7.24
CA ILE A 173 -7.29 -32.20 7.05
C ILE A 173 -8.64 -32.78 6.65
N ILE A 174 -9.70 -32.35 7.35
CA ILE A 174 -11.06 -32.86 7.16
C ILE A 174 -11.87 -32.05 6.14
N ALA A 175 -11.36 -30.86 5.76
CA ALA A 175 -12.02 -30.01 4.81
C ALA A 175 -11.97 -30.60 3.39
N GLU A 176 -13.07 -30.52 2.65
CA GLU A 176 -13.11 -30.85 1.23
C GLU A 176 -12.18 -29.94 0.42
N THR A 177 -12.24 -28.64 0.71
CA THR A 177 -11.39 -27.61 0.11
C THR A 177 -10.50 -26.97 1.19
N PRO A 178 -9.23 -27.42 1.34
CA PRO A 178 -8.32 -26.86 2.32
C PRO A 178 -8.01 -25.38 2.07
N SER A 179 -7.71 -24.64 3.14
CA SER A 179 -7.21 -23.27 3.05
C SER A 179 -5.77 -23.23 2.50
N LEU A 180 -5.28 -22.02 2.22
CA LEU A 180 -3.89 -21.86 1.78
C LEU A 180 -2.87 -21.94 2.93
N ALA A 181 -3.25 -22.32 4.14
CA ALA A 181 -2.36 -22.39 5.31
C ALA A 181 -1.14 -23.28 5.05
N ALA A 182 -1.36 -24.52 4.59
CA ALA A 182 -0.28 -25.47 4.30
C ALA A 182 0.73 -24.96 3.25
N LYS A 183 0.29 -24.15 2.28
CA LYS A 183 1.17 -23.53 1.28
C LYS A 183 2.19 -22.58 1.91
N TRP A 184 1.82 -21.92 3.02
CA TRP A 184 2.66 -20.90 3.66
C TRP A 184 3.46 -21.43 4.85
N VAL A 185 3.26 -22.67 5.27
CA VAL A 185 4.16 -23.35 6.24
C VAL A 185 5.60 -23.33 5.68
N PRO A 186 6.59 -22.87 6.45
CA PRO A 186 7.96 -22.88 6.01
C PRO A 186 8.50 -24.31 5.81
N ARG A 187 9.45 -24.47 4.91
CA ARG A 187 10.12 -25.77 4.73
C ARG A 187 11.24 -25.92 5.77
N GLU A 188 11.49 -27.16 6.22
CA GLU A 188 12.51 -27.48 7.22
C GLU A 188 13.91 -26.94 6.88
N LYS A 189 14.28 -26.94 5.59
CA LYS A 189 15.58 -26.46 5.10
C LYS A 189 15.53 -25.03 4.52
N SER A 190 14.65 -24.18 5.04
CA SER A 190 14.55 -22.78 4.60
C SER A 190 15.15 -21.83 5.63
N ALA A 191 15.19 -20.53 5.29
CA ALA A 191 15.57 -19.48 6.25
C ALA A 191 14.66 -19.43 7.50
N PHE A 192 13.49 -20.07 7.45
CA PHE A 192 12.53 -20.20 8.55
C PHE A 192 12.57 -21.59 9.22
N SER A 193 13.70 -22.29 9.17
CA SER A 193 13.83 -23.66 9.74
C SER A 193 13.48 -23.74 11.22
N ARG A 194 13.83 -22.73 12.02
CA ARG A 194 13.46 -22.64 13.45
C ARG A 194 11.94 -22.61 13.64
N LEU A 195 11.24 -21.80 12.86
CA LEU A 195 9.77 -21.74 12.90
C LEU A 195 9.16 -23.08 12.48
N PHE A 196 9.71 -23.76 11.46
CA PHE A 196 9.23 -25.10 11.09
C PHE A 196 9.31 -26.08 12.26
N VAL A 197 10.41 -26.06 13.02
CA VAL A 197 10.58 -26.92 14.20
C VAL A 197 9.56 -26.57 15.28
N ARG A 198 9.34 -25.28 15.58
CA ARG A 198 8.32 -24.83 16.55
C ARG A 198 6.91 -25.29 16.15
N LEU A 199 6.53 -25.09 14.89
CA LEU A 199 5.22 -25.53 14.35
C LEU A 199 5.04 -27.05 14.48
N ALA A 200 6.05 -27.84 14.10
CA ALA A 200 5.99 -29.30 14.19
C ALA A 200 5.93 -29.78 15.65
N SER A 201 6.67 -29.14 16.55
CA SER A 201 6.68 -29.45 17.99
C SER A 201 5.34 -29.12 18.65
N ASP A 202 4.73 -27.99 18.31
CA ASP A 202 3.41 -27.59 18.80
C ASP A 202 2.30 -28.52 18.27
N TYR A 203 2.33 -28.81 16.96
CA TYR A 203 1.32 -29.69 16.34
C TYR A 203 1.31 -31.11 16.92
N TYR A 204 2.49 -31.67 17.20
CA TYR A 204 2.69 -33.02 17.78
C TYR A 204 3.25 -32.93 19.20
N ALA A 205 2.74 -32.01 20.03
CA ALA A 205 3.19 -31.81 21.40
C ALA A 205 3.16 -33.10 22.23
N ASP A 206 2.19 -33.99 22.01
CA ASP A 206 2.06 -35.27 22.68
C ASP A 206 3.26 -36.20 22.49
N TYR A 207 3.95 -36.14 21.34
CA TYR A 207 5.18 -36.89 21.13
C TYR A 207 6.30 -36.46 22.08
N LEU A 208 6.41 -35.15 22.31
CA LEU A 208 7.45 -34.55 23.13
C LEU A 208 7.16 -34.69 24.62
N THR A 209 5.90 -34.51 25.02
CA THR A 209 5.48 -34.66 26.43
C THR A 209 5.57 -36.10 26.90
N SER A 210 5.49 -37.08 26.03
CA SER A 210 5.62 -38.50 26.32
C SER A 210 7.09 -38.95 26.47
N ALA A 211 8.05 -38.10 26.08
CA ALA A 211 9.49 -38.42 26.12
C ALA A 211 10.06 -38.22 27.52
N LYS A 212 10.68 -39.29 28.10
CA LYS A 212 11.21 -39.28 29.49
C LYS A 212 12.73 -39.08 29.57
N THR A 213 13.44 -39.14 28.45
CA THR A 213 14.92 -39.01 28.38
C THR A 213 15.31 -38.14 27.20
N ASP A 214 16.49 -37.54 27.21
CA ASP A 214 17.05 -36.74 26.10
C ASP A 214 17.05 -37.51 24.77
N HIS A 215 17.40 -38.82 24.85
CA HIS A 215 17.39 -39.68 23.67
C HIS A 215 15.96 -39.86 23.11
N SER A 216 14.98 -40.13 24.00
CA SER A 216 13.57 -40.25 23.58
C SER A 216 13.01 -38.93 23.07
N PHE A 217 13.41 -37.79 23.68
CA PHE A 217 13.04 -36.45 23.21
C PHE A 217 13.56 -36.17 21.79
N THR A 218 14.83 -36.46 21.53
CA THR A 218 15.43 -36.29 20.19
C THR A 218 14.73 -37.15 19.15
N LYS A 219 14.36 -38.40 19.49
CA LYS A 219 13.55 -39.25 18.60
C LYS A 219 12.15 -38.70 18.38
N ALA A 220 11.47 -38.24 19.43
CA ALA A 220 10.15 -37.63 19.37
C ALA A 220 10.15 -36.39 18.49
N LEU A 221 11.14 -35.49 18.64
CA LEU A 221 11.32 -34.30 17.81
C LEU A 221 11.56 -34.66 16.34
N SER A 222 12.36 -35.69 16.07
CA SER A 222 12.60 -36.15 14.71
C SER A 222 11.35 -36.73 14.09
N LYS A 223 10.53 -37.46 14.85
CA LYS A 223 9.25 -37.99 14.44
C LYS A 223 8.23 -36.88 14.17
N SER A 224 8.10 -35.90 15.07
CA SER A 224 7.19 -34.78 14.88
C SER A 224 7.49 -33.99 13.58
N LYS A 225 8.77 -33.71 13.31
CA LYS A 225 9.18 -33.07 12.05
C LYS A 225 8.86 -33.92 10.83
N MET A 226 9.07 -35.23 10.90
CA MET A 226 8.77 -36.14 9.78
C MET A 226 7.28 -36.19 9.50
N ASP A 227 6.46 -36.36 10.52
CA ASP A 227 5.01 -36.48 10.36
C ASP A 227 4.39 -35.14 9.95
N TYR A 228 4.91 -34.02 10.45
CA TYR A 228 4.49 -32.69 10.02
C TYR A 228 4.82 -32.44 8.54
N ARG A 229 5.99 -32.85 8.04
CA ARG A 229 6.30 -32.78 6.60
C ARG A 229 5.32 -33.59 5.74
N LYS A 230 4.94 -34.81 6.18
CA LYS A 230 3.98 -35.65 5.47
C LYS A 230 2.62 -34.96 5.40
N LEU A 231 2.13 -34.46 6.53
CA LEU A 231 0.89 -33.70 6.64
C LEU A 231 0.86 -32.51 5.66
N ILE A 232 1.90 -31.65 5.72
CA ILE A 232 1.99 -30.47 4.86
C ILE A 232 2.10 -30.87 3.38
N SER A 233 2.80 -31.95 3.05
CA SER A 233 2.89 -32.46 1.68
C SER A 233 1.54 -32.97 1.17
N GLU A 234 0.77 -33.65 1.99
CA GLU A 234 -0.56 -34.15 1.67
C GLU A 234 -1.55 -33.00 1.42
N LEU A 235 -1.62 -32.03 2.33
CA LEU A 235 -2.47 -30.84 2.17
C LEU A 235 -2.08 -30.03 0.93
N ASN A 236 -0.80 -29.87 0.64
CA ASN A 236 -0.38 -29.18 -0.59
C ASN A 236 -0.72 -29.94 -1.88
N ARG A 237 -0.74 -31.28 -1.86
CA ARG A 237 -1.24 -32.08 -3.00
C ARG A 237 -2.73 -31.89 -3.19
N LYS A 238 -3.52 -31.88 -2.10
CA LYS A 238 -4.95 -31.56 -2.14
C LYS A 238 -5.21 -30.18 -2.74
N LEU A 239 -4.38 -29.18 -2.40
CA LEU A 239 -4.46 -27.81 -2.94
C LEU A 239 -4.09 -27.72 -4.42
N ASP A 240 -3.44 -28.72 -4.98
CA ASP A 240 -2.96 -28.78 -6.38
C ASP A 240 -2.30 -27.46 -6.85
N THR A 241 -1.44 -26.91 -6.00
CA THR A 241 -0.81 -25.60 -6.26
C THR A 241 0.16 -25.68 -7.44
N VAL A 242 0.40 -24.53 -8.09
CA VAL A 242 1.39 -24.40 -9.17
C VAL A 242 2.74 -24.99 -8.78
N GLN A 243 3.16 -24.81 -7.52
CA GLN A 243 4.43 -25.34 -7.02
C GLN A 243 4.50 -26.88 -7.07
N ILE A 244 3.39 -27.57 -6.84
CA ILE A 244 3.31 -29.03 -6.93
C ILE A 244 3.53 -29.47 -8.38
N LYS A 245 2.84 -28.84 -9.33
CA LYS A 245 3.00 -29.11 -10.78
C LYS A 245 4.42 -28.82 -11.26
N GLN A 246 5.00 -27.70 -10.83
CA GLN A 246 6.37 -27.34 -11.16
C GLN A 246 7.41 -28.36 -10.62
N CYS A 247 7.26 -28.77 -9.36
CA CYS A 247 8.14 -29.78 -8.76
C CYS A 247 7.96 -31.18 -9.35
N GLY A 248 6.74 -31.49 -9.80
CA GLY A 248 6.38 -32.75 -10.45
C GLY A 248 6.68 -32.79 -11.94
N GLN A 249 7.31 -31.77 -12.53
CA GLN A 249 7.58 -31.67 -13.97
C GLN A 249 6.30 -31.84 -14.83
N ALA A 250 5.20 -31.26 -14.36
CA ALA A 250 3.89 -31.30 -14.99
C ALA A 250 3.43 -29.86 -15.35
N TRP A 251 4.31 -29.09 -15.99
CA TRP A 251 4.08 -27.69 -16.33
C TRP A 251 2.93 -27.51 -17.33
N SER A 252 2.79 -28.42 -18.31
CA SER A 252 1.70 -28.42 -19.29
C SER A 252 0.31 -28.58 -18.66
N LYS A 253 0.23 -29.11 -17.43
CA LYS A 253 -1.01 -29.23 -16.64
C LYS A 253 -1.35 -27.96 -15.86
N ILE A 254 -0.56 -26.90 -15.95
CA ILE A 254 -0.85 -25.61 -15.32
C ILE A 254 -1.89 -24.91 -16.21
N ASP A 255 -3.09 -24.71 -15.65
CA ASP A 255 -4.17 -24.02 -16.30
C ASP A 255 -3.99 -22.50 -16.17
N PRO A 256 -3.85 -21.73 -17.26
CA PRO A 256 -3.68 -20.27 -17.21
C PRO A 256 -4.85 -19.54 -16.55
N GLU A 257 -6.09 -19.94 -16.74
CA GLU A 257 -7.29 -19.29 -16.22
C GLU A 257 -7.41 -19.38 -14.70
N LYS A 258 -6.87 -20.48 -14.12
CA LYS A 258 -6.91 -20.70 -12.66
C LYS A 258 -5.82 -19.94 -11.90
N GLN A 259 -4.92 -19.23 -12.60
CA GLN A 259 -3.86 -18.51 -11.92
C GLN A 259 -4.39 -17.27 -11.18
N THR A 260 -3.85 -17.04 -9.99
CA THR A 260 -4.12 -15.80 -9.25
C THR A 260 -3.30 -14.64 -9.84
N SER A 261 -3.75 -13.40 -9.62
CA SER A 261 -3.05 -12.19 -10.08
C SER A 261 -1.55 -12.24 -9.81
N ILE A 262 -1.17 -12.51 -8.55
CA ILE A 262 0.23 -12.54 -8.12
C ILE A 262 1.00 -13.72 -8.69
N THR A 263 0.36 -14.89 -8.85
CA THR A 263 1.04 -16.07 -9.43
C THR A 263 1.33 -15.83 -10.91
N MET A 264 0.35 -15.36 -11.67
CA MET A 264 0.51 -15.01 -13.09
C MET A 264 1.62 -13.95 -13.23
N HIS A 265 1.52 -12.86 -12.49
CA HIS A 265 2.49 -11.78 -12.55
C HIS A 265 3.93 -12.24 -12.27
N LYS A 266 4.16 -13.00 -11.19
CA LYS A 266 5.50 -13.42 -10.77
C LYS A 266 6.07 -14.58 -11.59
N GLN A 267 5.22 -15.39 -12.20
CA GLN A 267 5.63 -16.62 -12.88
C GLN A 267 5.49 -16.54 -14.42
N LYS A 268 4.98 -15.44 -14.98
CA LYS A 268 4.73 -15.28 -16.42
C LYS A 268 5.94 -15.68 -17.29
N THR A 269 7.13 -15.17 -16.97
CA THR A 269 8.36 -15.49 -17.70
C THR A 269 8.70 -17.00 -17.61
N ALA A 270 8.44 -17.63 -16.44
CA ALA A 270 8.64 -19.07 -16.26
C ALA A 270 7.58 -19.89 -17.00
N PHE A 271 6.33 -19.48 -17.01
CA PHE A 271 5.24 -20.12 -17.75
C PHE A 271 5.49 -20.05 -19.25
N LEU A 272 5.94 -18.93 -19.75
CA LEU A 272 6.32 -18.71 -21.15
C LEU A 272 7.68 -19.35 -21.52
N ASN A 273 8.31 -20.11 -20.61
CA ASN A 273 9.59 -20.77 -20.81
C ASN A 273 10.71 -19.81 -21.29
N LYS A 274 10.68 -18.54 -20.85
CA LYS A 274 11.60 -17.47 -21.28
C LYS A 274 12.58 -17.07 -20.19
N THR A 275 13.72 -16.54 -20.57
CA THR A 275 14.62 -15.78 -19.71
C THR A 275 14.17 -14.32 -19.66
N LYS A 276 14.75 -13.50 -18.79
CA LYS A 276 14.48 -12.05 -18.75
C LYS A 276 14.79 -11.32 -20.07
N SER A 277 15.72 -11.86 -20.87
CA SER A 277 16.07 -11.33 -22.19
C SER A 277 15.21 -11.89 -23.32
N GLY A 278 14.13 -12.63 -23.02
CA GLY A 278 13.19 -13.19 -23.99
C GLY A 278 13.65 -14.48 -24.67
N LYS A 279 14.85 -15.01 -24.36
CA LYS A 279 15.34 -16.28 -24.95
C LYS A 279 14.62 -17.46 -24.30
N GLN A 280 14.39 -18.51 -25.11
CA GLN A 280 13.87 -19.79 -24.62
C GLN A 280 14.80 -20.38 -23.55
N ARG A 281 14.22 -20.92 -22.48
CA ARG A 281 14.96 -21.42 -21.32
C ARG A 281 15.35 -22.88 -21.43
N THR A 282 14.49 -23.70 -22.04
CA THR A 282 14.68 -25.15 -22.22
C THR A 282 13.84 -25.70 -23.35
N GLU A 283 14.31 -26.82 -23.94
CA GLU A 283 13.67 -27.56 -25.04
C GLU A 283 12.77 -28.71 -24.53
N LEU A 284 12.58 -28.87 -23.22
CA LEU A 284 11.73 -29.92 -22.65
C LEU A 284 10.29 -29.77 -23.14
N ASP A 285 9.71 -30.83 -23.71
CA ASP A 285 8.36 -30.82 -24.31
C ASP A 285 7.28 -30.29 -23.35
N ASP A 286 7.30 -30.72 -22.11
CA ASP A 286 6.36 -30.25 -21.08
C ASP A 286 6.42 -28.72 -20.87
N ARG A 287 7.62 -28.14 -20.93
CA ARG A 287 7.84 -26.71 -20.80
C ARG A 287 7.46 -25.94 -22.05
N VAL A 288 7.73 -26.50 -23.24
CA VAL A 288 7.34 -25.92 -24.53
C VAL A 288 5.82 -25.92 -24.66
N LEU A 289 5.16 -27.02 -24.29
CA LEU A 289 3.70 -27.11 -24.30
C LEU A 289 3.05 -26.14 -23.31
N CYS A 290 3.61 -26.01 -22.11
CA CYS A 290 3.15 -24.99 -21.15
C CYS A 290 3.25 -23.59 -21.76
N ALA A 291 4.38 -23.25 -22.38
CA ALA A 291 4.57 -21.93 -23.01
C ALA A 291 3.51 -21.66 -24.09
N SER A 292 3.24 -22.65 -24.95
CA SER A 292 2.20 -22.54 -25.99
C SER A 292 0.82 -22.25 -25.40
N HIS A 293 0.42 -22.91 -24.30
CA HIS A 293 -0.85 -22.65 -23.63
C HIS A 293 -0.93 -21.21 -23.10
N PHE A 294 0.14 -20.71 -22.48
CA PHE A 294 0.18 -19.35 -21.95
C PHE A 294 0.28 -18.29 -23.06
N GLU A 295 0.95 -18.56 -24.18
CA GLU A 295 0.99 -17.67 -25.34
C GLU A 295 -0.39 -17.54 -26.01
N GLN A 296 -1.10 -18.65 -26.18
CA GLN A 296 -2.48 -18.64 -26.67
C GLN A 296 -3.42 -17.88 -25.74
N PHE A 297 -3.27 -18.08 -24.41
CA PHE A 297 -4.08 -17.38 -23.42
C PHE A 297 -3.79 -15.87 -23.43
N ALA A 298 -2.51 -15.46 -23.55
CA ALA A 298 -2.11 -14.06 -23.68
C ALA A 298 -2.70 -13.41 -24.94
N SER A 299 -2.65 -14.11 -26.09
CA SER A 299 -3.24 -13.63 -27.34
C SER A 299 -4.76 -13.44 -27.23
N LYS A 300 -5.48 -14.38 -26.62
CA LYS A 300 -6.92 -14.25 -26.34
C LYS A 300 -7.22 -13.09 -25.40
N ALA A 301 -6.35 -12.82 -24.44
CA ALA A 301 -6.52 -11.68 -23.54
C ALA A 301 -6.27 -10.34 -24.28
N ALA A 302 -5.30 -10.28 -25.17
CA ALA A 302 -5.04 -9.12 -26.01
C ALA A 302 -6.20 -8.81 -26.97
N SER A 303 -6.92 -9.83 -27.46
CA SER A 303 -8.15 -9.66 -28.27
C SER A 303 -9.41 -9.37 -27.43
N GLY A 304 -9.32 -9.41 -26.09
CA GLY A 304 -10.45 -9.19 -25.19
C GLY A 304 -11.40 -10.39 -25.00
N GLU A 305 -11.00 -11.59 -25.51
CA GLU A 305 -11.82 -12.81 -25.39
C GLU A 305 -11.79 -13.40 -23.98
N VAL A 306 -10.70 -13.20 -23.25
CA VAL A 306 -10.51 -13.69 -21.88
C VAL A 306 -9.92 -12.61 -20.99
N GLU A 307 -10.18 -12.72 -19.67
CA GLU A 307 -9.68 -11.78 -18.66
C GLU A 307 -8.50 -12.39 -17.90
N ILE A 308 -7.40 -11.63 -17.74
CA ILE A 308 -6.28 -12.02 -16.89
C ILE A 308 -6.35 -11.29 -15.55
N LYS A 309 -6.42 -12.03 -14.45
CA LYS A 309 -6.54 -11.49 -13.08
C LYS A 309 -5.36 -10.57 -12.75
N GLY A 310 -5.61 -9.30 -12.44
CA GLY A 310 -4.61 -8.27 -12.11
C GLY A 310 -4.86 -7.52 -10.79
N LYS A 311 -6.04 -7.69 -10.17
CA LYS A 311 -6.50 -6.87 -9.02
C LYS A 311 -5.55 -6.80 -7.82
N ARG A 312 -4.69 -7.79 -7.61
CA ARG A 312 -3.80 -7.88 -6.44
C ARG A 312 -2.33 -7.55 -6.73
N ILE A 313 -2.03 -7.06 -7.92
CA ILE A 313 -0.68 -6.61 -8.28
C ILE A 313 -0.49 -5.19 -7.76
N GLY A 314 0.65 -4.91 -7.14
CA GLY A 314 1.01 -3.56 -6.71
C GLY A 314 1.24 -2.64 -7.90
N LEU A 315 0.78 -1.39 -7.81
CA LEU A 315 0.92 -0.43 -8.91
C LEU A 315 2.40 -0.20 -9.29
N ASN A 316 3.29 -0.13 -8.31
CA ASN A 316 4.73 -0.02 -8.54
C ASN A 316 5.29 -1.21 -9.34
N ASP A 317 4.75 -2.42 -9.15
CA ASP A 317 5.19 -3.61 -9.88
C ASP A 317 4.80 -3.55 -11.36
N PHE A 318 3.64 -2.98 -11.70
CA PHE A 318 3.22 -2.76 -13.09
C PHE A 318 4.20 -1.86 -13.84
N THR A 319 4.51 -0.68 -13.28
CA THR A 319 5.46 0.26 -13.91
C THR A 319 6.84 -0.35 -14.04
N LYS A 320 7.32 -1.02 -13.00
CA LYS A 320 8.63 -1.70 -13.01
C LYS A 320 8.72 -2.71 -14.13
N ASP A 321 7.71 -3.57 -14.29
CA ASP A 321 7.70 -4.58 -15.36
C ASP A 321 7.58 -3.94 -16.75
N ALA A 322 6.76 -2.89 -16.90
CA ALA A 322 6.67 -2.15 -18.16
C ALA A 322 8.02 -1.54 -18.56
N LEU A 323 8.73 -0.89 -17.64
CA LEU A 323 10.06 -0.34 -17.87
C LEU A 323 11.09 -1.43 -18.21
N GLU A 324 10.99 -2.62 -17.61
CA GLU A 324 11.85 -3.76 -17.95
C GLU A 324 11.56 -4.25 -19.38
N LEU A 325 10.31 -4.38 -19.78
CA LEU A 325 9.92 -4.76 -21.15
C LEU A 325 10.36 -3.72 -22.19
N ILE A 326 10.22 -2.42 -21.89
CA ILE A 326 10.71 -1.33 -22.75
C ILE A 326 12.22 -1.42 -22.91
N ARG A 327 12.96 -1.58 -21.80
CA ARG A 327 14.42 -1.69 -21.79
C ARG A 327 14.95 -2.82 -22.67
N TYR A 328 14.24 -3.97 -22.72
CA TYR A 328 14.64 -5.13 -23.52
C TYR A 328 13.98 -5.19 -24.91
N GLY A 329 13.26 -4.17 -25.33
CA GLY A 329 12.57 -4.13 -26.63
C GLY A 329 11.46 -5.18 -26.78
N GLN A 330 10.78 -5.54 -25.66
CA GLN A 330 9.80 -6.62 -25.61
C GLN A 330 8.36 -6.13 -25.50
N GLN A 331 8.06 -4.89 -25.92
CA GLN A 331 6.74 -4.27 -25.83
C GLN A 331 5.64 -5.00 -26.64
N LYS A 332 6.03 -5.84 -27.61
CA LYS A 332 5.14 -6.66 -28.45
C LYS A 332 5.29 -8.15 -28.15
N SER A 333 5.42 -8.54 -26.91
CA SER A 333 5.58 -9.93 -26.47
C SER A 333 4.35 -10.42 -25.72
N SER A 334 4.19 -11.73 -25.60
CA SER A 334 3.13 -12.33 -24.77
C SER A 334 3.24 -11.90 -23.28
N GLU A 335 4.43 -11.55 -22.79
CA GLU A 335 4.60 -10.96 -21.46
C GLU A 335 3.97 -9.56 -21.39
N ALA A 336 4.10 -8.78 -22.46
CA ALA A 336 3.47 -7.46 -22.57
C ALA A 336 1.94 -7.59 -22.64
N ASP A 337 1.42 -8.54 -23.41
CA ASP A 337 -0.02 -8.81 -23.49
C ASP A 337 -0.59 -9.19 -22.12
N ILE A 338 0.10 -10.07 -21.40
CA ILE A 338 -0.29 -10.43 -20.01
C ILE A 338 -0.27 -9.21 -19.10
N LEU A 339 0.75 -8.36 -19.16
CA LEU A 339 0.88 -7.18 -18.31
C LEU A 339 -0.23 -6.16 -18.59
N ASN A 340 -0.50 -5.87 -19.87
CA ASN A 340 -1.56 -4.97 -20.30
C ASN A 340 -2.95 -5.48 -19.88
N ALA A 341 -3.24 -6.77 -20.08
CA ALA A 341 -4.48 -7.39 -19.65
C ALA A 341 -4.65 -7.34 -18.11
N GLN A 342 -3.57 -7.57 -17.35
CA GLN A 342 -3.59 -7.45 -15.89
C GLN A 342 -3.82 -6.00 -15.42
N TRP A 343 -3.28 -5.01 -16.14
CA TRP A 343 -3.52 -3.60 -15.86
C TRP A 343 -5.00 -3.23 -16.08
N ILE A 344 -5.62 -3.69 -17.17
CA ILE A 344 -7.05 -3.50 -17.45
C ILE A 344 -7.90 -4.11 -16.32
N ASN A 345 -7.60 -5.36 -15.93
CA ASN A 345 -8.33 -6.01 -14.81
C ASN A 345 -8.12 -5.28 -13.47
N ASN A 346 -6.93 -4.74 -13.23
CA ASN A 346 -6.65 -3.93 -12.03
C ASN A 346 -7.50 -2.65 -12.04
N ALA A 347 -7.72 -2.03 -13.20
CA ALA A 347 -8.50 -0.80 -13.35
C ALA A 347 -9.97 -0.94 -12.92
N LEU A 348 -10.50 -2.17 -12.88
CA LEU A 348 -11.87 -2.44 -12.43
C LEU A 348 -12.09 -2.16 -10.94
N GLN A 349 -11.01 -1.99 -10.16
CA GLN A 349 -11.09 -1.64 -8.74
C GLN A 349 -11.26 -0.15 -8.48
N THR A 350 -11.06 0.69 -9.50
CA THR A 350 -11.16 2.16 -9.37
C THR A 350 -12.35 2.66 -10.18
N GLY A 351 -13.25 3.38 -9.53
CA GLY A 351 -14.38 4.04 -10.17
C GLY A 351 -13.99 5.27 -10.98
N ASN A 352 -14.97 6.06 -11.38
CA ASN A 352 -14.77 7.34 -12.04
C ASN A 352 -14.27 8.38 -11.02
N LEU A 353 -13.21 9.11 -11.36
CA LEU A 353 -12.55 10.08 -10.47
C LEU A 353 -12.98 11.54 -10.74
N GLY A 354 -14.01 11.77 -11.58
CA GLY A 354 -14.43 13.13 -11.89
C GLY A 354 -13.33 13.94 -12.61
N LYS A 355 -13.24 15.23 -12.33
CA LYS A 355 -12.24 16.14 -12.89
C LYS A 355 -10.95 16.12 -12.07
N MET A 356 -10.18 15.06 -12.14
CA MET A 356 -8.92 14.88 -11.40
C MET A 356 -7.71 14.94 -12.34
N VAL A 357 -6.67 15.66 -11.95
CA VAL A 357 -5.37 15.75 -12.66
C VAL A 357 -4.26 15.28 -11.74
N ALA A 358 -3.38 14.43 -12.26
CA ALA A 358 -2.19 13.98 -11.53
C ALA A 358 -0.96 14.83 -11.88
N MET A 359 -0.28 15.32 -10.84
CA MET A 359 1.08 15.84 -10.89
C MET A 359 2.02 14.76 -10.37
N ILE A 360 2.88 14.25 -11.24
CA ILE A 360 3.81 13.15 -10.94
C ILE A 360 5.21 13.72 -10.67
N ASP A 361 5.68 13.56 -9.46
CA ASP A 361 7.06 13.84 -9.09
C ASP A 361 8.00 12.80 -9.71
N VAL A 362 8.86 13.25 -10.62
CA VAL A 362 9.87 12.41 -11.27
C VAL A 362 11.30 12.79 -10.86
N SER A 363 11.46 13.40 -9.71
CA SER A 363 12.74 13.80 -9.11
C SER A 363 13.56 12.60 -8.63
N GLY A 364 14.85 12.84 -8.38
CA GLY A 364 15.78 11.79 -7.95
C GLY A 364 15.43 11.14 -6.61
N SER A 365 14.84 11.88 -5.66
CA SER A 365 14.41 11.38 -4.35
C SER A 365 13.32 10.31 -4.45
N MET A 366 12.52 10.35 -5.52
CA MET A 366 11.47 9.38 -5.81
C MET A 366 11.99 8.06 -6.41
N SER A 367 13.29 7.92 -6.70
CA SER A 367 13.84 6.75 -7.39
C SER A 367 13.42 5.41 -6.77
N GLY A 368 13.07 4.45 -7.63
CA GLY A 368 12.65 3.09 -7.25
C GLY A 368 11.14 2.92 -7.10
N ASP A 369 10.71 2.26 -6.03
CA ASP A 369 9.28 1.93 -5.81
C ASP A 369 8.38 3.18 -5.72
N PRO A 370 8.78 4.30 -5.08
CA PRO A 370 7.97 5.53 -5.04
C PRO A 370 7.67 6.09 -6.43
N LEU A 371 8.69 6.23 -7.28
CA LEU A 371 8.54 6.72 -8.66
C LEU A 371 7.64 5.79 -9.49
N ASN A 372 7.89 4.48 -9.39
CA ASN A 372 7.06 3.49 -10.08
C ASN A 372 5.59 3.56 -9.66
N ALA A 373 5.34 3.79 -8.37
CA ALA A 373 3.98 3.97 -7.85
C ALA A 373 3.36 5.29 -8.31
N ALA A 374 4.14 6.40 -8.30
CA ALA A 374 3.69 7.71 -8.78
C ALA A 374 3.23 7.66 -10.24
N VAL A 375 4.04 7.05 -11.11
CA VAL A 375 3.71 6.87 -12.53
C VAL A 375 2.42 6.05 -12.68
N ALA A 376 2.33 4.88 -12.03
CA ALA A 376 1.14 4.04 -12.17
C ALA A 376 -0.13 4.68 -11.58
N LEU A 377 -0.05 5.37 -10.43
CA LEU A 377 -1.17 6.13 -9.86
C LEU A 377 -1.59 7.26 -10.80
N GLY A 378 -0.64 8.04 -11.32
CA GLY A 378 -0.92 9.11 -12.26
C GLY A 378 -1.59 8.62 -13.55
N LEU A 379 -1.13 7.50 -14.11
CA LEU A 379 -1.76 6.86 -15.27
C LEU A 379 -3.17 6.36 -14.93
N ARG A 380 -3.38 5.79 -13.73
CA ARG A 380 -4.71 5.35 -13.29
C ARG A 380 -5.66 6.53 -13.13
N ILE A 381 -5.20 7.65 -12.58
CA ILE A 381 -5.99 8.89 -12.49
C ILE A 381 -6.33 9.38 -13.90
N ALA A 382 -5.37 9.44 -14.80
CA ALA A 382 -5.59 9.88 -16.18
C ALA A 382 -6.63 9.03 -16.93
N GLU A 383 -6.58 7.69 -16.76
CA GLU A 383 -7.56 6.77 -17.37
C GLU A 383 -8.98 6.93 -16.81
N LYS A 384 -9.12 7.35 -15.54
CA LYS A 384 -10.39 7.45 -14.83
C LYS A 384 -10.93 8.87 -14.71
N SER A 385 -10.16 9.86 -15.14
CA SER A 385 -10.54 11.28 -15.14
C SER A 385 -11.46 11.63 -16.29
N LEU A 386 -12.43 12.51 -16.04
CA LEU A 386 -13.27 13.12 -17.08
C LEU A 386 -12.52 14.13 -17.96
N LEU A 387 -11.32 14.56 -17.54
CA LEU A 387 -10.49 15.53 -18.28
C LEU A 387 -9.66 14.88 -19.40
N GLY A 388 -9.78 13.55 -19.58
CA GLY A 388 -9.04 12.78 -20.57
C GLY A 388 -7.67 12.32 -20.05
N LYS A 389 -6.98 11.51 -20.86
CA LYS A 389 -5.73 10.83 -20.48
C LYS A 389 -4.55 11.82 -20.49
N ARG A 390 -4.38 12.57 -19.41
CA ARG A 390 -3.29 13.55 -19.26
C ARG A 390 -2.67 13.50 -17.89
N VAL A 391 -1.36 13.75 -17.84
CA VAL A 391 -0.61 13.91 -16.58
C VAL A 391 0.34 15.09 -16.70
N LEU A 392 0.66 15.69 -15.57
CA LEU A 392 1.74 16.66 -15.45
C LEU A 392 2.91 15.99 -14.73
N THR A 393 4.07 15.93 -15.36
CA THR A 393 5.30 15.52 -14.67
C THR A 393 6.03 16.76 -14.19
N PHE A 394 6.63 16.70 -13.02
CA PHE A 394 7.49 17.78 -12.52
C PHE A 394 8.81 17.26 -11.97
N SER A 395 9.84 17.98 -12.39
CA SER A 395 11.23 17.88 -11.97
C SER A 395 11.88 19.26 -12.21
N ALA A 396 13.09 19.34 -12.69
CA ALA A 396 13.69 20.61 -13.12
C ALA A 396 12.90 21.31 -14.26
N SER A 397 12.29 20.53 -15.14
CA SER A 397 11.52 21.04 -16.30
C SER A 397 10.16 20.31 -16.38
N PRO A 398 9.09 20.88 -15.82
CA PRO A 398 7.77 20.25 -15.83
C PRO A 398 7.21 20.11 -17.26
N LYS A 399 6.51 19.00 -17.51
CA LYS A 399 5.90 18.71 -18.82
C LYS A 399 4.46 18.26 -18.68
N TRP A 400 3.60 18.83 -19.51
CA TRP A 400 2.25 18.36 -19.76
C TRP A 400 2.28 17.23 -20.78
N VAL A 401 1.87 16.03 -20.37
CA VAL A 401 1.95 14.81 -21.17
C VAL A 401 0.54 14.39 -21.59
N ASN A 402 0.29 14.39 -22.90
CA ASN A 402 -0.94 13.87 -23.48
C ASN A 402 -0.76 12.39 -23.82
N LEU A 403 -1.65 11.55 -23.32
CA LEU A 403 -1.63 10.09 -23.46
C LEU A 403 -2.74 9.56 -24.36
N ASP A 404 -3.53 10.42 -25.01
CA ASP A 404 -4.66 9.99 -25.88
C ASP A 404 -4.20 9.11 -27.05
N GLY A 405 -2.97 9.28 -27.52
CA GLY A 405 -2.38 8.45 -28.58
C GLY A 405 -1.78 7.12 -28.12
N CYS A 406 -1.90 6.78 -26.84
CA CYS A 406 -1.36 5.54 -26.29
C CYS A 406 -2.43 4.44 -26.29
N ASP A 407 -2.14 3.32 -26.95
CA ASP A 407 -3.07 2.19 -27.09
C ASP A 407 -3.16 1.32 -25.83
N ASP A 408 -2.08 1.25 -25.05
CA ASP A 408 -1.97 0.37 -23.89
C ASP A 408 -1.16 0.98 -22.74
N PHE A 409 -1.11 0.26 -21.61
CA PHE A 409 -0.37 0.69 -20.43
C PHE A 409 1.13 0.88 -20.67
N ILE A 410 1.76 -0.04 -21.41
CA ILE A 410 3.21 0.01 -21.66
C ILE A 410 3.56 1.22 -22.51
N SER A 411 2.74 1.56 -23.51
CA SER A 411 2.90 2.76 -24.32
C SER A 411 2.72 4.04 -23.52
N MET A 412 1.76 4.08 -22.58
CA MET A 412 1.61 5.20 -21.65
C MET A 412 2.85 5.37 -20.76
N VAL A 413 3.37 4.28 -20.17
CA VAL A 413 4.61 4.32 -19.35
C VAL A 413 5.79 4.82 -20.19
N SER A 414 5.93 4.34 -21.43
CA SER A 414 6.99 4.77 -22.35
C SER A 414 6.90 6.28 -22.63
N THR A 415 5.70 6.79 -22.87
CA THR A 415 5.47 8.21 -23.15
C THR A 415 5.84 9.09 -21.94
N VAL A 416 5.43 8.68 -20.73
CA VAL A 416 5.81 9.41 -19.50
C VAL A 416 7.32 9.32 -19.23
N GLN A 417 7.97 8.18 -19.53
CA GLN A 417 9.41 8.02 -19.37
C GLN A 417 10.23 8.99 -20.23
N HIS A 418 9.72 9.37 -21.42
CA HIS A 418 10.37 10.34 -22.30
C HIS A 418 10.15 11.81 -21.89
N ALA A 419 9.37 12.06 -20.83
CA ALA A 419 9.16 13.38 -20.26
C ALA A 419 10.24 13.67 -19.21
N ASP A 420 11.46 14.01 -19.62
CA ASP A 420 12.62 14.42 -18.82
C ASP A 420 12.54 14.16 -17.29
N TRP A 421 13.00 13.00 -16.85
CA TRP A 421 13.14 12.68 -15.44
C TRP A 421 14.41 13.34 -14.90
N GLY A 422 14.24 14.46 -14.20
CA GLY A 422 15.33 15.27 -13.68
C GLY A 422 15.71 14.96 -12.24
N MET A 423 16.73 15.65 -11.74
CA MET A 423 17.24 15.47 -10.36
C MET A 423 16.54 16.36 -9.33
N ASN A 424 15.93 17.49 -9.75
CA ASN A 424 15.37 18.52 -8.88
C ASN A 424 13.84 18.44 -8.84
N THR A 425 13.22 19.01 -7.79
CA THR A 425 11.76 19.00 -7.55
C THR A 425 11.20 20.41 -7.67
N ASN A 426 11.15 20.96 -8.89
CA ASN A 426 10.66 22.31 -9.14
C ASN A 426 9.12 22.32 -9.24
N PHE A 427 8.45 22.23 -8.09
CA PHE A 427 7.00 22.28 -7.97
C PHE A 427 6.42 23.62 -8.47
N MET A 428 7.08 24.74 -8.16
CA MET A 428 6.61 26.08 -8.56
C MET A 428 6.59 26.26 -10.07
N ALA A 429 7.57 25.68 -10.78
CA ALA A 429 7.54 25.71 -12.25
C ALA A 429 6.35 24.92 -12.81
N ALA A 430 5.99 23.78 -12.20
CA ALA A 430 4.84 22.98 -12.58
C ALA A 430 3.51 23.72 -12.30
N LEU A 431 3.40 24.37 -11.15
CA LEU A 431 2.25 25.19 -10.80
C LEU A 431 2.11 26.38 -11.77
N ASN A 432 3.19 27.08 -12.08
CA ASN A 432 3.20 28.18 -13.03
C ASN A 432 2.79 27.74 -14.44
N LEU A 433 3.17 26.55 -14.88
CA LEU A 433 2.71 25.98 -16.17
C LEU A 433 1.18 25.89 -16.25
N ILE A 434 0.53 25.43 -15.17
CA ILE A 434 -0.94 25.39 -15.07
C ILE A 434 -1.51 26.82 -15.10
N LEU A 435 -0.96 27.73 -14.28
CA LEU A 435 -1.45 29.10 -14.16
C LEU A 435 -1.27 29.90 -15.46
N ASP A 436 -0.16 29.69 -16.16
CA ASP A 436 0.07 30.33 -17.48
C ASP A 436 -0.92 29.83 -18.52
N ALA A 437 -1.25 28.54 -18.53
CA ALA A 437 -2.30 28.00 -19.41
C ALA A 437 -3.67 28.61 -19.09
N ILE A 438 -4.03 28.77 -17.81
CA ILE A 438 -5.26 29.44 -17.37
C ILE A 438 -5.31 30.88 -17.91
N VAL A 439 -4.19 31.62 -17.80
CA VAL A 439 -4.10 33.02 -18.27
C VAL A 439 -4.21 33.12 -19.78
N GLN A 440 -3.45 32.26 -20.51
CA GLN A 440 -3.41 32.28 -21.97
C GLN A 440 -4.78 31.96 -22.59
N GLN A 441 -5.48 30.97 -22.01
CA GLN A 441 -6.80 30.55 -22.48
C GLN A 441 -7.96 31.37 -21.89
N LYS A 442 -7.68 32.27 -20.94
CA LYS A 442 -8.69 33.09 -20.22
C LYS A 442 -9.79 32.23 -19.62
N LEU A 443 -9.40 31.14 -18.95
CA LEU A 443 -10.35 30.19 -18.35
C LEU A 443 -11.23 30.89 -17.30
N GLN A 444 -12.49 30.44 -17.19
CA GLN A 444 -13.43 30.96 -16.21
C GLN A 444 -13.17 30.34 -14.82
N PRO A 445 -13.62 30.98 -13.73
CA PRO A 445 -13.46 30.43 -12.38
C PRO A 445 -13.96 28.97 -12.25
N GLU A 446 -15.10 28.66 -12.86
CA GLU A 446 -15.73 27.33 -12.81
C GLU A 446 -14.87 26.25 -13.49
N ASP A 447 -14.08 26.64 -14.50
CA ASP A 447 -13.16 25.73 -15.18
C ASP A 447 -11.91 25.45 -14.35
N VAL A 448 -11.55 26.35 -13.42
CA VAL A 448 -10.34 26.29 -12.61
C VAL A 448 -10.59 25.69 -11.23
N GLU A 449 -11.69 26.09 -10.58
CA GLU A 449 -12.02 25.72 -9.20
C GLU A 449 -12.65 24.33 -9.07
N ASP A 450 -13.29 23.84 -10.15
CA ASP A 450 -14.06 22.59 -10.17
C ASP A 450 -13.21 21.38 -10.59
N MET A 451 -12.06 21.20 -9.92
CA MET A 451 -11.16 20.07 -10.17
C MET A 451 -10.42 19.64 -8.92
N VAL A 452 -9.79 18.47 -8.98
CA VAL A 452 -8.86 17.95 -7.98
C VAL A 452 -7.46 17.91 -8.58
N LEU A 453 -6.50 18.56 -7.95
CA LEU A 453 -5.10 18.48 -8.29
C LEU A 453 -4.41 17.49 -7.34
N THR A 454 -3.99 16.33 -7.84
CA THR A 454 -3.33 15.29 -7.05
C THR A 454 -1.83 15.38 -7.19
N ILE A 455 -1.14 15.66 -6.12
CA ILE A 455 0.33 15.77 -6.06
C ILE A 455 0.90 14.44 -5.57
N LEU A 456 1.49 13.65 -6.47
CA LEU A 456 2.09 12.34 -6.22
C LEU A 456 3.59 12.52 -5.99
N SER A 457 4.02 12.66 -4.74
CA SER A 457 5.39 13.05 -4.38
C SER A 457 5.76 12.50 -3.00
N ASP A 458 7.03 12.62 -2.61
CA ASP A 458 7.50 12.47 -1.23
C ASP A 458 7.38 13.77 -0.42
N MET A 459 6.80 14.81 -1.03
CA MET A 459 6.60 16.16 -0.47
C MET A 459 7.90 16.91 -0.16
N GLN A 460 9.06 16.42 -0.63
CA GLN A 460 10.34 17.13 -0.53
C GLN A 460 10.57 17.98 -1.76
N ILE A 461 10.18 19.25 -1.66
CA ILE A 461 10.11 20.20 -2.76
C ILE A 461 11.27 21.19 -2.66
N ASP A 462 11.83 21.62 -3.79
CA ASP A 462 12.87 22.63 -3.82
C ASP A 462 12.32 23.97 -3.29
N GLN A 463 13.17 24.71 -2.58
CA GLN A 463 12.80 26.04 -2.09
C GLN A 463 12.38 26.92 -3.27
N ALA A 464 11.16 27.43 -3.21
CA ALA A 464 10.71 28.46 -4.15
C ALA A 464 11.44 29.76 -3.86
N ASP A 465 11.89 30.46 -4.90
CA ASP A 465 12.63 31.74 -4.75
C ASP A 465 11.85 32.71 -3.85
N ARG A 466 12.34 32.92 -2.62
CA ARG A 466 11.90 33.93 -1.64
C ARG A 466 10.44 33.88 -1.15
N GLU A 467 9.70 32.80 -1.39
CA GLU A 467 8.35 32.67 -0.86
C GLU A 467 8.37 31.88 0.46
N TYR A 468 7.84 32.48 1.54
CA TYR A 468 7.67 31.86 2.85
C TYR A 468 6.21 31.41 3.00
N GLY A 469 6.00 30.19 3.47
CA GLY A 469 4.68 29.65 3.74
C GLY A 469 4.61 28.13 3.50
N SER A 470 3.54 27.52 3.95
CA SER A 470 3.26 26.12 3.63
C SER A 470 2.95 25.96 2.14
N MET A 471 3.11 24.75 1.62
CA MET A 471 2.80 24.46 0.22
C MET A 471 1.36 24.85 -0.15
N MET A 472 0.41 24.61 0.75
CA MET A 472 -1.00 24.96 0.52
C MET A 472 -1.18 26.48 0.39
N GLU A 473 -0.55 27.27 1.28
CA GLU A 473 -0.59 28.75 1.22
C GLU A 473 -0.01 29.28 -0.09
N LEU A 474 1.09 28.69 -0.57
CA LEU A 474 1.69 29.08 -1.86
C LEU A 474 0.73 28.81 -3.02
N ILE A 475 0.07 27.66 -3.04
CA ILE A 475 -0.92 27.33 -4.08
C ILE A 475 -2.08 28.32 -4.04
N GLU A 476 -2.69 28.53 -2.86
CA GLU A 476 -3.82 29.44 -2.69
C GLU A 476 -3.49 30.86 -3.14
N ASN A 477 -2.33 31.39 -2.74
CA ASN A 477 -1.88 32.72 -3.12
C ASN A 477 -1.69 32.86 -4.63
N LYS A 478 -1.06 31.89 -5.30
CA LYS A 478 -0.83 31.92 -6.76
C LYS A 478 -2.13 31.88 -7.56
N TYR A 479 -3.10 31.07 -7.15
CA TYR A 479 -4.43 31.06 -7.78
C TYR A 479 -5.16 32.38 -7.56
N ALA A 480 -5.14 32.92 -6.34
CA ALA A 480 -5.76 34.22 -6.03
C ALA A 480 -5.15 35.36 -6.85
N GLU A 481 -3.81 35.45 -6.94
CA GLU A 481 -3.09 36.42 -7.77
C GLU A 481 -3.48 36.31 -9.25
N THR A 482 -3.60 35.09 -9.76
CA THR A 482 -3.96 34.83 -11.16
C THR A 482 -5.38 35.31 -11.45
N GLY A 483 -6.35 35.02 -10.58
CA GLY A 483 -7.71 35.51 -10.69
C GLY A 483 -7.81 37.03 -10.62
N MET A 484 -7.07 37.65 -9.69
CA MET A 484 -7.00 39.11 -9.58
C MET A 484 -6.45 39.77 -10.85
N ARG A 485 -5.44 39.13 -11.48
CA ARG A 485 -4.88 39.59 -12.75
C ARG A 485 -5.88 39.54 -13.91
N LEU A 486 -6.64 38.43 -14.04
CA LEU A 486 -7.58 38.20 -15.14
C LEU A 486 -8.92 38.91 -14.96
N TYR A 487 -9.54 38.78 -13.80
CA TYR A 487 -10.94 39.11 -13.57
C TYR A 487 -11.18 40.12 -12.43
N LYS A 488 -10.12 40.62 -11.79
CA LYS A 488 -10.19 41.49 -10.59
C LYS A 488 -10.91 40.79 -9.41
N LYS A 489 -10.96 39.47 -9.44
CA LYS A 489 -11.48 38.60 -8.34
C LYS A 489 -10.50 37.47 -8.15
N PRO A 490 -10.18 37.08 -6.89
CA PRO A 490 -9.31 35.95 -6.64
C PRO A 490 -9.98 34.66 -7.14
N PHE A 491 -9.21 33.78 -7.77
CA PHE A 491 -9.63 32.39 -7.94
C PHE A 491 -9.46 31.65 -6.63
N LYS A 492 -10.35 30.67 -6.39
CA LYS A 492 -10.08 29.63 -5.40
C LYS A 492 -9.17 28.58 -6.02
N ALA A 493 -8.25 28.05 -5.24
CA ALA A 493 -7.48 26.90 -5.66
C ALA A 493 -8.42 25.69 -5.84
N PRO A 494 -8.13 24.77 -6.78
CA PRO A 494 -8.81 23.49 -6.85
C PRO A 494 -8.58 22.70 -5.55
N HIS A 495 -9.34 21.63 -5.31
CA HIS A 495 -9.05 20.75 -4.18
C HIS A 495 -7.66 20.12 -4.35
N ILE A 496 -6.81 20.23 -3.34
CA ILE A 496 -5.45 19.71 -3.39
C ILE A 496 -5.38 18.38 -2.63
N LEU A 497 -5.00 17.31 -3.33
CA LEU A 497 -4.72 16.02 -2.75
C LEU A 497 -3.20 15.80 -2.67
N PHE A 498 -2.64 15.88 -1.47
CA PHE A 498 -1.26 15.50 -1.20
C PHE A 498 -1.18 13.99 -0.99
N TRP A 499 -0.52 13.29 -1.90
CA TRP A 499 -0.37 11.83 -1.84
C TRP A 499 1.09 11.45 -1.62
N ASN A 500 1.42 11.07 -0.39
CA ASN A 500 2.78 10.73 0.01
C ASN A 500 3.17 9.30 -0.43
N LEU A 501 4.29 9.20 -1.12
CA LEU A 501 4.83 7.95 -1.65
C LEU A 501 6.16 7.53 -1.02
N ARG A 502 6.77 8.38 -0.19
CA ARG A 502 7.97 8.07 0.60
C ARG A 502 7.83 8.64 2.01
N SER A 503 8.13 7.82 3.02
CA SER A 503 8.12 8.30 4.40
C SER A 503 9.25 9.31 4.63
N THR A 504 8.88 10.50 5.10
CA THR A 504 9.78 11.64 5.36
C THR A 504 9.52 12.21 6.77
N SER A 505 9.92 13.43 7.05
CA SER A 505 9.74 14.03 8.38
C SER A 505 8.76 15.20 8.43
N GLY A 506 8.34 15.72 7.28
CA GLY A 506 7.50 16.91 7.19
C GLY A 506 6.10 16.67 6.65
N PHE A 507 5.28 17.69 6.73
CA PHE A 507 3.87 17.63 6.33
C PHE A 507 3.48 18.88 5.54
N PRO A 508 2.78 18.70 4.39
CA PRO A 508 2.42 19.82 3.50
C PRO A 508 1.23 20.64 4.03
N SER A 509 0.44 20.09 4.94
CA SER A 509 -0.81 20.69 5.42
C SER A 509 -1.12 20.21 6.84
N LEU A 510 -2.03 20.90 7.52
CA LEU A 510 -2.56 20.54 8.83
C LEU A 510 -3.92 19.83 8.72
N SER A 511 -4.32 19.13 9.79
CA SER A 511 -5.56 18.36 9.87
C SER A 511 -6.84 19.17 9.65
N SER A 512 -6.80 20.45 9.93
CA SER A 512 -7.92 21.40 9.83
C SER A 512 -7.97 22.18 8.52
N GLN A 513 -6.95 22.05 7.62
CA GLN A 513 -6.89 22.78 6.37
C GLN A 513 -8.08 22.40 5.48
N LYS A 514 -8.90 23.38 5.11
CA LYS A 514 -10.00 23.18 4.17
C LYS A 514 -9.49 23.07 2.74
N ASN A 515 -10.26 22.46 1.88
CA ASN A 515 -9.95 22.26 0.45
C ASN A 515 -8.63 21.50 0.22
N ALA A 516 -8.20 20.70 1.21
CA ALA A 516 -7.01 19.87 1.14
C ALA A 516 -7.29 18.47 1.67
N SER A 517 -6.55 17.51 1.17
CA SER A 517 -6.54 16.12 1.63
C SER A 517 -5.12 15.59 1.70
N MET A 518 -4.86 14.71 2.66
CA MET A 518 -3.57 14.04 2.83
C MET A 518 -3.77 12.54 2.81
N MET A 519 -3.03 11.85 1.95
CA MET A 519 -3.08 10.40 1.77
C MET A 519 -1.69 9.82 1.58
N SER A 520 -1.52 8.53 1.82
CA SER A 520 -0.26 7.85 1.59
C SER A 520 -0.43 6.39 1.25
N GLY A 521 0.55 5.83 0.54
CA GLY A 521 0.59 4.41 0.18
C GLY A 521 0.47 4.15 -1.32
N PHE A 522 0.61 2.89 -1.71
CA PHE A 522 0.70 2.45 -3.11
C PHE A 522 -0.57 1.77 -3.63
N SER A 523 -1.65 1.80 -2.84
CA SER A 523 -2.90 1.10 -3.18
C SER A 523 -3.84 1.96 -4.02
N PRO A 524 -4.27 1.49 -5.21
CA PRO A 524 -5.26 2.21 -6.02
C PRO A 524 -6.66 2.22 -5.38
N ALA A 525 -6.93 1.31 -4.43
CA ALA A 525 -8.22 1.26 -3.74
C ALA A 525 -8.52 2.55 -2.97
N LEU A 526 -7.46 3.24 -2.51
CA LEU A 526 -7.59 4.53 -1.82
C LEU A 526 -8.15 5.65 -2.73
N LEU A 527 -8.04 5.53 -4.05
CA LEU A 527 -8.66 6.46 -5.00
C LEU A 527 -10.19 6.44 -4.93
N ASN A 528 -10.78 5.32 -4.50
CA ASN A 528 -12.24 5.18 -4.41
C ASN A 528 -12.85 6.13 -3.36
N LEU A 529 -12.08 6.63 -2.41
CA LEU A 529 -12.53 7.66 -1.48
C LEU A 529 -12.99 8.95 -2.17
N PHE A 530 -12.53 9.16 -3.41
CA PHE A 530 -12.88 10.32 -4.22
C PHE A 530 -13.98 10.04 -5.26
N CYS A 531 -14.32 8.77 -5.51
CA CYS A 531 -15.34 8.39 -6.49
C CYS A 531 -16.77 8.74 -6.05
N GLU A 532 -17.01 8.80 -4.75
CA GLU A 532 -18.35 8.90 -4.16
C GLU A 532 -18.75 10.35 -3.84
N GLU A 533 -17.81 11.29 -3.85
CA GLU A 533 -18.05 12.67 -3.43
C GLU A 533 -18.11 13.62 -4.64
N GLY A 534 -19.17 14.43 -4.69
CA GLY A 534 -19.21 15.57 -5.58
C GLY A 534 -18.17 16.63 -5.16
N ILE A 535 -17.70 17.43 -6.10
CA ILE A 535 -16.63 18.44 -5.89
C ILE A 535 -16.97 19.42 -4.75
N ASN A 536 -18.26 19.77 -4.58
CA ASN A 536 -18.69 20.63 -3.47
C ASN A 536 -18.40 20.04 -2.08
N ALA A 537 -18.47 18.72 -1.95
CA ALA A 537 -18.11 18.02 -0.70
C ALA A 537 -16.59 18.06 -0.45
N LEU A 538 -15.79 17.99 -1.52
CA LEU A 538 -14.33 18.07 -1.44
C LEU A 538 -13.83 19.47 -1.03
N GLN A 539 -14.48 20.55 -1.44
CA GLN A 539 -14.12 21.92 -1.04
C GLN A 539 -14.25 22.17 0.47
N SER A 540 -15.12 21.43 1.16
CA SER A 540 -15.25 21.44 2.61
C SER A 540 -14.39 20.39 3.31
N CYS A 541 -13.81 19.48 2.54
CA CYS A 541 -12.99 18.37 3.05
C CYS A 541 -11.69 18.90 3.68
N THR A 542 -11.29 18.25 4.77
CA THR A 542 -10.01 18.49 5.44
C THR A 542 -9.20 17.19 5.44
N PRO A 543 -7.88 17.23 5.63
CA PRO A 543 -7.07 16.03 5.78
C PRO A 543 -7.59 15.07 6.85
N TRP A 544 -8.09 15.61 7.96
CA TRP A 544 -8.70 14.79 9.00
C TRP A 544 -10.00 14.10 8.57
N SER A 545 -10.91 14.83 7.92
CA SER A 545 -12.20 14.26 7.52
C SER A 545 -12.02 13.12 6.50
N LEU A 546 -11.10 13.28 5.54
CA LEU A 546 -10.78 12.21 4.60
C LEU A 546 -10.10 11.02 5.27
N PHE A 547 -9.17 11.28 6.20
CA PHE A 547 -8.52 10.21 6.96
C PHE A 547 -9.55 9.40 7.74
N ILE A 548 -10.45 10.05 8.48
CA ILE A 548 -11.53 9.37 9.21
C ILE A 548 -12.41 8.55 8.25
N LYS A 549 -12.78 9.11 7.11
CA LYS A 549 -13.54 8.37 6.09
C LYS A 549 -12.79 7.09 5.66
N SER A 550 -11.48 7.17 5.47
CA SER A 550 -10.66 6.04 5.02
C SER A 550 -10.58 4.88 6.02
N ILE A 551 -10.74 5.16 7.32
CA ILE A 551 -10.71 4.14 8.39
C ILE A 551 -12.10 3.74 8.90
N ASN A 552 -13.17 4.40 8.43
CA ASN A 552 -14.55 4.09 8.77
C ASN A 552 -15.20 3.07 7.80
N SER A 553 -14.41 2.34 7.03
CA SER A 553 -14.93 1.21 6.24
C SER A 553 -15.50 0.13 7.17
N ASP A 554 -16.60 -0.49 6.75
CA ASP A 554 -17.25 -1.62 7.44
C ASP A 554 -16.26 -2.74 7.77
N ARG A 555 -15.21 -2.88 6.94
CA ARG A 555 -14.15 -3.89 7.15
C ARG A 555 -13.41 -3.72 8.48
N TYR A 556 -13.34 -2.50 9.01
CA TYR A 556 -12.58 -2.21 10.24
C TYR A 556 -13.47 -2.10 11.49
N HIS A 557 -14.79 -2.15 11.36
CA HIS A 557 -15.72 -2.07 12.49
C HIS A 557 -15.53 -3.21 13.50
N ILE A 558 -15.13 -4.39 13.05
CA ILE A 558 -14.83 -5.51 13.95
C ILE A 558 -13.66 -5.20 14.93
N LEU A 559 -12.68 -4.40 14.49
CA LEU A 559 -11.60 -3.94 15.37
C LEU A 559 -12.12 -2.96 16.41
N GLU A 560 -12.96 -2.01 15.98
CA GLU A 560 -13.59 -1.03 16.87
C GLU A 560 -14.46 -1.70 17.94
N GLN A 561 -15.33 -2.63 17.53
CA GLN A 561 -16.17 -3.40 18.46
C GLN A 561 -15.33 -4.13 19.50
N ARG A 562 -14.28 -4.84 19.05
CA ARG A 562 -13.39 -5.57 19.96
C ARG A 562 -12.64 -4.66 20.92
N LEU A 563 -12.23 -3.47 20.47
CA LEU A 563 -11.58 -2.48 21.33
C LEU A 563 -12.53 -1.99 22.43
N PHE A 564 -13.77 -1.68 22.07
CA PHE A 564 -14.77 -1.23 23.04
C PHE A 564 -15.12 -2.32 24.07
N GLU A 565 -15.21 -3.59 23.65
CA GLU A 565 -15.39 -4.73 24.57
C GLU A 565 -14.21 -4.88 25.55
N GLU A 566 -12.98 -4.67 25.11
CA GLU A 566 -11.77 -4.85 25.90
C GLU A 566 -11.53 -3.68 26.87
N LEU A 567 -11.97 -2.46 26.50
CA LEU A 567 -11.77 -1.23 27.30
C LEU A 567 -13.06 -0.79 28.02
N ALA A 568 -14.16 -1.57 27.91
CA ALA A 568 -15.40 -1.31 28.65
C ALA A 568 -15.19 -1.48 30.14
#